data_36a9645d15a66f296f76124cde7486fe
#
_entry.id   36a9645d15a66f296f76124cde7486fe
#
_cell.length_a   1.000
_cell.length_b   1.000
_cell.length_c   1.000
_cell.angle_alpha   90.00
_cell.angle_beta   90.00
_cell.angle_gamma   90.00
#
_symmetry.space_group_name_H-M   'P 1'
#
loop_
_entity.id
_entity.type
_entity.pdbx_description
1 polymer ?
#
loop_
_entity_poly.entity_id
_entity_poly.type
_entity_poly.pdbx_seq_one_letter_code
_entity_poly.pdbx_strand_id
1 'polypeptide(L)'
;MRSLIPYIYFLPISMFLLFVIGGCVIIIAIIVVIVKRLRLTKQSEQLSAKIGRIPSYESAITNDGRKEAVYAHNERFSVDIITDLETSFAARYITFAQEKEFTCYYADYYQEANALVPQLKKFSIEPSDVIVKFLHDFDNIGKLVRLHNQQVIQNSLDRHKLFFDHCLKYPLDEQQRRSIVSEEDNCLVVSSAGSGKTSSIVGKVKYLIEIKKVDPTRILLISYTNKAAAELTERMGIEGLRGYTFHKLALDLIGQQTGNKPSICDNTDALFVKIYRDLLADSRFRKHAVEYFVDYQ
;
A
#
# COMPACT_ATOMS: atom_id res chain seq x y z
N MET A 1 -16.58 -43.99 -32.75
CA MET A 1 -17.16 -43.23 -31.62
C MET A 1 -16.97 -44.02 -30.33
N ARG A 2 -15.84 -43.89 -29.69
CA ARG A 2 -15.63 -44.37 -28.30
C ARG A 2 -14.64 -43.46 -27.60
N SER A 3 -15.17 -42.82 -26.56
CA SER A 3 -14.51 -42.35 -25.33
C SER A 3 -13.42 -41.27 -25.43
N LEU A 4 -13.88 -40.02 -25.47
CA LEU A 4 -13.15 -38.81 -25.05
C LEU A 4 -13.54 -38.33 -23.62
N ILE A 5 -14.17 -39.19 -22.81
CA ILE A 5 -14.74 -38.80 -21.53
C ILE A 5 -13.95 -39.23 -20.25
N PRO A 6 -12.79 -39.91 -20.26
CA PRO A 6 -12.12 -40.18 -18.99
C PRO A 6 -11.09 -39.15 -18.53
N TYR A 7 -10.84 -38.04 -19.26
CA TYR A 7 -9.79 -37.08 -18.85
C TYR A 7 -10.29 -35.87 -18.05
N ILE A 8 -11.60 -35.73 -17.86
CA ILE A 8 -12.18 -34.59 -17.14
C ILE A 8 -12.22 -34.83 -15.59
N TYR A 9 -12.03 -36.06 -15.12
CA TYR A 9 -12.21 -36.43 -13.73
C TYR A 9 -10.93 -36.48 -12.88
N PHE A 10 -9.78 -36.04 -13.37
CA PHE A 10 -8.53 -36.01 -12.60
C PHE A 10 -7.82 -34.64 -12.58
N LEU A 11 -8.57 -33.54 -12.63
CA LEU A 11 -8.02 -32.33 -12.03
C LEU A 11 -8.15 -32.52 -10.51
N PRO A 12 -7.04 -32.54 -9.74
CA PRO A 12 -7.15 -32.68 -8.30
C PRO A 12 -8.00 -31.52 -7.77
N ILE A 13 -8.92 -31.84 -6.87
CA ILE A 13 -9.82 -30.90 -6.18
C ILE A 13 -9.04 -29.68 -5.68
N SER A 14 -7.76 -29.83 -5.35
CA SER A 14 -6.82 -28.78 -4.98
C SER A 14 -6.57 -27.74 -6.10
N MET A 15 -6.51 -28.13 -7.36
CA MET A 15 -6.36 -27.17 -8.49
C MET A 15 -7.65 -26.43 -8.77
N PHE A 16 -8.80 -27.10 -8.69
CA PHE A 16 -10.09 -26.43 -8.81
C PHE A 16 -10.31 -25.42 -7.66
N LEU A 17 -9.94 -25.81 -6.45
CA LEU A 17 -9.99 -24.92 -5.27
C LEU A 17 -9.03 -23.73 -5.42
N LEU A 18 -7.83 -23.93 -5.96
CA LEU A 18 -6.87 -22.83 -6.25
C LEU A 18 -7.40 -21.87 -7.32
N PHE A 19 -8.10 -22.37 -8.36
CA PHE A 19 -8.77 -21.53 -9.35
C PHE A 19 -9.95 -20.74 -8.76
N VAL A 20 -10.75 -21.37 -7.90
CA VAL A 20 -11.88 -20.71 -7.24
C VAL A 20 -11.38 -19.66 -6.24
N ILE A 21 -10.36 -19.97 -5.42
CA ILE A 21 -9.78 -19.03 -4.45
C ILE A 21 -9.06 -17.89 -5.20
N GLY A 22 -8.29 -18.18 -6.24
CA GLY A 22 -7.67 -17.17 -7.08
C GLY A 22 -8.70 -16.27 -7.75
N GLY A 23 -9.80 -16.84 -8.26
CA GLY A 23 -10.93 -16.10 -8.81
C GLY A 23 -11.62 -15.21 -7.76
N CYS A 24 -11.86 -15.71 -6.56
CA CYS A 24 -12.44 -14.94 -5.46
C CYS A 24 -11.53 -13.77 -5.01
N VAL A 25 -10.21 -13.99 -4.92
CA VAL A 25 -9.24 -12.94 -4.57
C VAL A 25 -9.20 -11.85 -5.64
N ILE A 26 -9.23 -12.24 -6.91
CA ILE A 26 -9.28 -11.28 -8.03
C ILE A 26 -10.60 -10.50 -8.01
N ILE A 27 -11.73 -11.16 -7.79
CA ILE A 27 -13.04 -10.50 -7.69
C ILE A 27 -13.09 -9.54 -6.51
N ILE A 28 -12.56 -9.93 -5.34
CA ILE A 28 -12.47 -9.05 -4.17
C ILE A 28 -11.56 -7.85 -4.45
N ALA A 29 -10.42 -8.06 -5.09
CA ALA A 29 -9.52 -6.99 -5.50
C ALA A 29 -10.20 -6.01 -6.48
N ILE A 30 -10.93 -6.54 -7.47
CA ILE A 30 -11.71 -5.73 -8.42
C ILE A 30 -12.83 -4.96 -7.70
N ILE A 31 -13.55 -5.60 -6.78
CA ILE A 31 -14.60 -4.93 -5.99
C ILE A 31 -13.99 -3.82 -5.13
N VAL A 32 -12.86 -4.04 -4.48
CA VAL A 32 -12.14 -3.03 -3.68
C VAL A 32 -11.72 -1.85 -4.56
N VAL A 33 -11.20 -2.11 -5.76
CA VAL A 33 -10.82 -1.06 -6.72
C VAL A 33 -12.06 -0.29 -7.19
N ILE A 34 -13.17 -0.98 -7.51
CA ILE A 34 -14.42 -0.35 -7.93
C ILE A 34 -15.02 0.49 -6.80
N VAL A 35 -15.06 -0.02 -5.56
CA VAL A 35 -15.57 0.72 -4.39
C VAL A 35 -14.70 1.93 -4.09
N LYS A 36 -13.36 1.82 -4.17
CA LYS A 36 -12.46 2.98 -4.07
C LYS A 36 -12.75 4.00 -5.17
N ARG A 37 -12.87 3.57 -6.42
CA ARG A 37 -13.17 4.44 -7.56
C ARG A 37 -14.52 5.15 -7.41
N LEU A 38 -15.56 4.44 -6.97
CA LEU A 38 -16.89 5.02 -6.72
C LEU A 38 -16.87 6.02 -5.54
N ARG A 39 -16.05 5.79 -4.49
CA ARG A 39 -15.86 6.76 -3.40
C ARG A 39 -15.16 8.03 -3.90
N LEU A 40 -14.12 7.88 -4.73
CA LEU A 40 -13.41 9.00 -5.34
C LEU A 40 -14.31 9.82 -6.26
N THR A 41 -15.13 9.15 -7.10
CA THR A 41 -16.10 9.83 -7.95
C THR A 41 -17.14 10.61 -7.14
N LYS A 42 -17.64 10.02 -6.05
CA LYS A 42 -18.58 10.71 -5.15
C LYS A 42 -17.98 11.92 -4.43
N GLN A 43 -16.70 11.82 -4.02
CA GLN A 43 -15.99 12.95 -3.42
C GLN A 43 -15.69 14.05 -4.45
N SER A 44 -15.31 13.68 -5.68
CA SER A 44 -15.10 14.64 -6.77
C SER A 44 -16.42 15.34 -7.17
N GLU A 45 -17.55 14.61 -7.21
CA GLU A 45 -18.88 15.19 -7.45
C GLU A 45 -19.31 16.14 -6.33
N GLN A 46 -19.02 15.82 -5.07
CA GLN A 46 -19.33 16.70 -3.94
C GLN A 46 -18.48 17.97 -3.94
N LEU A 47 -17.24 17.91 -4.40
CA LEU A 47 -16.38 19.08 -4.51
C LEU A 47 -16.71 19.92 -5.76
N SER A 48 -17.01 19.29 -6.90
CA SER A 48 -17.54 19.95 -8.09
C SER A 48 -18.84 20.70 -7.78
N ALA A 49 -19.68 20.14 -6.91
CA ALA A 49 -20.88 20.82 -6.43
C ALA A 49 -20.59 21.99 -5.48
N LYS A 50 -19.48 21.95 -4.73
CA LYS A 50 -19.02 23.05 -3.85
C LYS A 50 -18.37 24.21 -4.62
N ILE A 51 -17.65 23.91 -5.70
CA ILE A 51 -16.95 24.93 -6.52
C ILE A 51 -17.92 25.61 -7.51
N GLY A 52 -19.17 25.18 -7.59
CA GLY A 52 -20.15 25.69 -8.56
C GLY A 52 -19.70 25.38 -10.00
N ARG A 53 -20.52 24.75 -10.81
CA ARG A 53 -20.25 24.40 -12.21
C ARG A 53 -19.52 25.53 -12.92
N ILE A 54 -18.26 25.32 -13.22
CA ILE A 54 -17.49 26.18 -14.09
C ILE A 54 -18.13 26.05 -15.48
N PRO A 55 -18.64 27.14 -16.10
CA PRO A 55 -19.25 27.05 -17.43
C PRO A 55 -18.21 26.49 -18.40
N SER A 56 -18.57 25.41 -19.11
CA SER A 56 -17.74 24.89 -20.19
C SER A 56 -17.46 26.01 -21.20
N TYR A 57 -16.22 26.08 -21.60
CA TYR A 57 -15.57 27.12 -22.40
C TYR A 57 -16.15 27.38 -23.81
N GLU A 58 -17.23 26.72 -24.19
CA GLU A 58 -17.69 26.69 -25.62
C GLU A 58 -18.56 27.82 -26.09
N SER A 59 -18.94 28.83 -25.28
CA SER A 59 -19.96 29.80 -25.67
C SER A 59 -19.56 31.29 -25.76
N ALA A 60 -18.29 31.66 -25.60
CA ALA A 60 -17.89 33.08 -25.70
C ALA A 60 -17.20 33.40 -27.04
N ILE A 61 -17.98 33.84 -28.03
CA ILE A 61 -17.52 34.05 -29.43
C ILE A 61 -16.90 35.42 -29.69
N THR A 62 -16.87 36.35 -28.74
CA THR A 62 -16.26 37.69 -28.92
C THR A 62 -14.99 37.83 -28.06
N ASN A 63 -14.00 38.64 -28.52
CA ASN A 63 -12.75 38.86 -27.76
C ASN A 63 -13.01 39.48 -26.38
N ASP A 64 -14.00 40.35 -26.26
CA ASP A 64 -14.36 40.98 -24.99
C ASP A 64 -15.07 40.00 -24.04
N GLY A 65 -16.00 39.20 -24.56
CA GLY A 65 -16.67 38.17 -23.77
C GLY A 65 -15.70 37.09 -23.26
N ARG A 66 -14.64 36.77 -24.04
CA ARG A 66 -13.56 35.88 -23.54
C ARG A 66 -12.76 36.51 -22.40
N LYS A 67 -12.45 37.81 -22.50
CA LYS A 67 -11.71 38.51 -21.46
C LYS A 67 -12.49 38.52 -20.14
N GLU A 68 -13.78 38.82 -20.20
CA GLU A 68 -14.66 38.83 -19.03
C GLU A 68 -14.84 37.43 -18.44
N ALA A 69 -15.00 36.41 -19.30
CA ALA A 69 -15.11 35.00 -18.83
C ALA A 69 -13.82 34.50 -18.13
N VAL A 70 -12.66 34.85 -18.71
CA VAL A 70 -11.35 34.52 -18.13
C VAL A 70 -11.13 35.26 -16.82
N TYR A 71 -11.51 36.54 -16.74
CA TYR A 71 -11.43 37.32 -15.51
C TYR A 71 -12.34 36.73 -14.41
N ALA A 72 -13.61 36.46 -14.73
CA ALA A 72 -14.56 35.87 -13.79
C ALA A 72 -14.13 34.48 -13.31
N HIS A 73 -13.48 33.71 -14.18
CA HIS A 73 -12.91 32.41 -13.79
C HIS A 73 -11.74 32.57 -12.81
N ASN A 74 -10.83 33.50 -13.09
CA ASN A 74 -9.72 33.86 -12.21
C ASN A 74 -10.20 34.25 -10.79
N GLU A 75 -11.25 35.08 -10.71
CA GLU A 75 -11.82 35.49 -9.42
C GLU A 75 -12.56 34.38 -8.67
N ARG A 76 -13.13 33.41 -9.38
CA ARG A 76 -13.87 32.29 -8.77
C ARG A 76 -13.00 31.11 -8.35
N PHE A 77 -11.74 31.08 -8.78
CA PHE A 77 -10.84 30.00 -8.42
C PHE A 77 -10.48 30.06 -6.92
N SER A 78 -10.79 29.02 -6.16
CA SER A 78 -10.62 29.00 -4.69
C SER A 78 -10.14 27.65 -4.15
N VAL A 79 -9.03 27.14 -4.65
CA VAL A 79 -8.45 25.86 -4.17
C VAL A 79 -7.28 26.13 -3.23
N ASP A 80 -7.35 25.62 -2.00
CA ASP A 80 -6.29 25.74 -1.00
C ASP A 80 -5.87 24.35 -0.51
N ILE A 81 -4.75 23.86 -1.05
CA ILE A 81 -4.18 22.54 -0.73
C ILE A 81 -3.80 22.45 0.74
N ILE A 82 -3.23 23.50 1.32
CA ILE A 82 -2.75 23.47 2.71
C ILE A 82 -3.94 23.32 3.66
N THR A 83 -4.98 24.14 3.47
CA THR A 83 -6.19 24.05 4.30
C THR A 83 -6.87 22.68 4.18
N ASP A 84 -6.90 22.08 2.99
CA ASP A 84 -7.48 20.76 2.80
C ASP A 84 -6.62 19.64 3.42
N LEU A 85 -5.30 19.72 3.30
CA LEU A 85 -4.37 18.84 4.01
C LEU A 85 -4.59 18.88 5.52
N GLU A 86 -4.64 20.06 6.11
CA GLU A 86 -4.86 20.23 7.55
C GLU A 86 -6.22 19.71 7.99
N THR A 87 -7.26 19.92 7.18
CA THR A 87 -8.62 19.49 7.50
C THR A 87 -8.84 18.00 7.29
N SER A 88 -8.37 17.48 6.15
CA SER A 88 -8.59 16.08 5.76
C SER A 88 -7.75 15.10 6.57
N PHE A 89 -6.55 15.48 6.95
CA PHE A 89 -5.64 14.63 7.70
C PHE A 89 -5.52 14.96 9.19
N ALA A 90 -6.03 16.09 9.64
CA ALA A 90 -6.24 16.43 11.05
C ALA A 90 -5.12 15.93 11.99
N ALA A 91 -3.88 16.33 11.76
CA ALA A 91 -2.67 15.92 12.48
C ALA A 91 -2.37 14.40 12.43
N ARG A 92 -2.89 13.67 11.44
CA ARG A 92 -2.52 12.27 11.16
C ARG A 92 -1.39 12.20 10.13
N TYR A 93 -0.62 11.13 10.21
CA TYR A 93 0.41 10.82 9.23
C TYR A 93 -0.22 10.56 7.86
N ILE A 94 0.34 11.13 6.81
CA ILE A 94 -0.10 10.93 5.42
C ILE A 94 0.82 9.90 4.78
N THR A 95 0.27 8.74 4.40
CA THR A 95 1.04 7.68 3.74
C THR A 95 1.30 8.03 2.28
N PHE A 96 2.27 7.35 1.66
CA PHE A 96 2.58 7.53 0.23
C PHE A 96 1.36 7.25 -0.66
N ALA A 97 0.55 6.24 -0.32
CA ALA A 97 -0.68 5.95 -1.05
C ALA A 97 -1.68 7.10 -0.96
N GLN A 98 -1.84 7.70 0.22
CA GLN A 98 -2.71 8.86 0.44
C GLN A 98 -2.19 10.12 -0.26
N GLU A 99 -0.87 10.36 -0.24
CA GLU A 99 -0.25 11.46 -1.01
C GLU A 99 -0.55 11.32 -2.50
N LYS A 100 -0.41 10.12 -3.04
CA LYS A 100 -0.73 9.84 -4.45
C LYS A 100 -2.21 10.04 -4.76
N GLU A 101 -3.10 9.56 -3.89
CA GLU A 101 -4.55 9.74 -4.03
C GLU A 101 -4.92 11.23 -4.02
N PHE A 102 -4.34 11.99 -3.09
CA PHE A 102 -4.52 13.43 -2.97
C PHE A 102 -3.98 14.18 -4.20
N THR A 103 -2.81 13.81 -4.71
CA THR A 103 -2.26 14.37 -5.94
C THR A 103 -3.15 14.11 -7.15
N CYS A 104 -3.65 12.88 -7.28
CA CYS A 104 -4.60 12.53 -8.35
C CYS A 104 -5.91 13.33 -8.26
N TYR A 105 -6.37 13.61 -7.04
CA TYR A 105 -7.58 14.39 -6.82
C TYR A 105 -7.46 15.83 -7.32
N TYR A 106 -6.29 16.46 -7.14
CA TYR A 106 -6.05 17.83 -7.59
C TYR A 106 -5.51 17.95 -9.03
N ALA A 107 -5.24 16.84 -9.71
CA ALA A 107 -4.63 16.85 -11.04
C ALA A 107 -5.45 17.65 -12.08
N ASP A 108 -6.77 17.50 -12.07
CA ASP A 108 -7.65 18.20 -13.00
C ASP A 108 -7.66 19.71 -12.73
N TYR A 109 -7.69 20.11 -11.46
CA TYR A 109 -7.57 21.52 -11.05
C TYR A 109 -6.23 22.13 -11.44
N TYR A 110 -5.16 21.36 -11.32
CA TYR A 110 -3.82 21.79 -11.74
C TYR A 110 -3.76 22.04 -13.26
N GLN A 111 -4.32 21.12 -14.06
CA GLN A 111 -4.37 21.28 -15.51
C GLN A 111 -5.18 22.51 -15.90
N GLU A 112 -6.31 22.74 -15.25
CA GLU A 112 -7.18 23.88 -15.48
C GLU A 112 -6.48 25.21 -15.12
N ALA A 113 -5.91 25.31 -13.93
CA ALA A 113 -5.17 26.49 -13.48
C ALA A 113 -3.96 26.78 -14.37
N ASN A 114 -3.21 25.73 -14.75
CA ASN A 114 -2.05 25.85 -15.62
C ASN A 114 -2.42 26.28 -17.05
N ALA A 115 -3.58 25.86 -17.56
CA ALA A 115 -4.11 26.33 -18.85
C ALA A 115 -4.65 27.74 -18.78
N LEU A 116 -5.14 28.20 -17.63
CA LEU A 116 -5.70 29.52 -17.43
C LEU A 116 -4.62 30.62 -17.41
N VAL A 117 -3.47 30.39 -16.78
CA VAL A 117 -2.40 31.40 -16.64
C VAL A 117 -1.93 32.02 -17.98
N PRO A 118 -1.65 31.25 -19.05
CA PRO A 118 -1.29 31.84 -20.35
C PRO A 118 -2.41 32.67 -20.97
N GLN A 119 -3.66 32.33 -20.70
CA GLN A 119 -4.82 33.10 -21.21
C GLN A 119 -4.93 34.43 -20.47
N LEU A 120 -4.77 34.45 -19.15
CA LEU A 120 -4.72 35.69 -18.36
C LEU A 120 -3.64 36.62 -18.87
N LYS A 121 -2.41 36.10 -19.09
CA LYS A 121 -1.29 36.89 -19.66
C LYS A 121 -1.61 37.44 -21.03
N LYS A 122 -2.26 36.65 -21.90
CA LYS A 122 -2.67 37.13 -23.24
C LYS A 122 -3.63 38.33 -23.19
N PHE A 123 -4.45 38.40 -22.15
CA PHE A 123 -5.38 39.53 -21.95
C PHE A 123 -4.84 40.60 -21.01
N SER A 124 -3.57 40.53 -20.61
CA SER A 124 -2.94 41.45 -19.64
C SER A 124 -3.68 41.47 -18.29
N ILE A 125 -4.17 40.30 -17.86
CA ILE A 125 -4.82 40.10 -16.57
C ILE A 125 -3.83 39.33 -15.67
N GLU A 126 -3.59 39.85 -14.46
CA GLU A 126 -2.77 39.12 -13.48
C GLU A 126 -3.54 37.93 -12.90
N PRO A 127 -2.88 36.73 -12.75
CA PRO A 127 -3.49 35.64 -12.06
C PRO A 127 -3.80 36.00 -10.61
N SER A 128 -4.91 35.50 -10.07
CA SER A 128 -5.21 35.67 -8.64
C SER A 128 -4.15 34.99 -7.78
N ASP A 129 -3.91 35.51 -6.56
CA ASP A 129 -2.97 34.96 -5.61
C ASP A 129 -3.32 33.48 -5.27
N VAL A 130 -4.60 33.14 -5.31
CA VAL A 130 -5.09 31.77 -5.08
C VAL A 130 -4.58 30.82 -6.16
N ILE A 131 -4.65 31.19 -7.44
CA ILE A 131 -4.14 30.37 -8.56
C ILE A 131 -2.62 30.21 -8.45
N VAL A 132 -1.90 31.30 -8.20
CA VAL A 132 -0.44 31.29 -8.05
C VAL A 132 -0.03 30.40 -6.89
N LYS A 133 -0.70 30.56 -5.73
CA LYS A 133 -0.47 29.73 -4.55
C LYS A 133 -0.77 28.26 -4.83
N PHE A 134 -1.91 27.97 -5.45
CA PHE A 134 -2.31 26.60 -5.78
C PHE A 134 -1.30 25.90 -6.70
N LEU A 135 -0.86 26.53 -7.78
CA LEU A 135 0.15 25.97 -8.68
C LEU A 135 1.47 25.69 -7.93
N HIS A 136 1.92 26.67 -7.12
CA HIS A 136 3.12 26.53 -6.30
C HIS A 136 2.99 25.36 -5.30
N ASP A 137 1.85 25.25 -4.60
CA ASP A 137 1.63 24.23 -3.58
C ASP A 137 1.50 22.84 -4.21
N PHE A 138 0.83 22.72 -5.36
CA PHE A 138 0.73 21.47 -6.10
C PHE A 138 2.10 20.97 -6.60
N ASP A 139 2.91 21.86 -7.18
CA ASP A 139 4.28 21.53 -7.60
C ASP A 139 5.17 21.09 -6.44
N ASN A 140 4.84 21.54 -5.22
CA ASN A 140 5.58 21.23 -3.99
C ASN A 140 4.84 20.24 -3.05
N ILE A 141 3.79 19.56 -3.52
CA ILE A 141 2.91 18.74 -2.66
C ILE A 141 3.68 17.71 -1.85
N GLY A 142 4.63 17.00 -2.45
CA GLY A 142 5.48 16.04 -1.73
C GLY A 142 6.37 16.69 -0.66
N LYS A 143 6.73 17.97 -0.80
CA LYS A 143 7.43 18.73 0.25
C LYS A 143 6.48 19.11 1.38
N LEU A 144 5.27 19.54 1.05
CA LEU A 144 4.23 19.89 2.02
C LEU A 144 3.86 18.67 2.88
N VAL A 145 3.62 17.51 2.24
CA VAL A 145 3.34 16.24 2.94
C VAL A 145 4.50 15.84 3.85
N ARG A 146 5.76 15.95 3.38
CA ARG A 146 6.93 15.65 4.23
C ARG A 146 7.01 16.56 5.46
N LEU A 147 6.77 17.87 5.31
CA LEU A 147 6.77 18.81 6.43
C LEU A 147 5.65 18.51 7.42
N HIS A 148 4.44 18.22 6.91
CA HIS A 148 3.31 17.78 7.72
C HIS A 148 3.66 16.50 8.51
N ASN A 149 4.16 15.48 7.84
CA ASN A 149 4.54 14.21 8.49
C ASN A 149 5.64 14.40 9.53
N GLN A 150 6.62 15.27 9.28
CA GLN A 150 7.66 15.61 10.27
C GLN A 150 7.05 16.21 11.53
N GLN A 151 6.07 17.11 11.39
CA GLN A 151 5.37 17.70 12.52
C GLN A 151 4.54 16.66 13.27
N VAL A 152 3.83 15.79 12.57
CA VAL A 152 3.05 14.67 13.16
C VAL A 152 3.95 13.73 13.94
N ILE A 153 5.10 13.36 13.38
CA ILE A 153 6.11 12.52 14.04
C ILE A 153 6.61 13.22 15.30
N GLN A 154 7.01 14.50 15.23
CA GLN A 154 7.52 15.24 16.37
C GLN A 154 6.47 15.34 17.49
N ASN A 155 5.25 15.70 17.16
CA ASN A 155 4.15 15.76 18.12
C ASN A 155 3.89 14.40 18.80
N SER A 156 4.03 13.30 18.04
CA SER A 156 3.87 11.93 18.57
C SER A 156 5.02 11.56 19.51
N LEU A 157 6.25 11.94 19.18
CA LEU A 157 7.42 11.72 20.03
C LEU A 157 7.30 12.46 21.37
N ASP A 158 6.90 13.73 21.32
CA ASP A 158 6.75 14.57 22.50
C ASP A 158 5.61 14.06 23.41
N ARG A 159 4.47 13.72 22.81
CA ARG A 159 3.29 13.17 23.51
C ARG A 159 3.59 11.85 24.22
N HIS A 160 4.37 10.98 23.60
CA HIS A 160 4.62 9.61 24.07
C HIS A 160 6.04 9.42 24.60
N LYS A 161 6.72 10.49 25.01
CA LYS A 161 8.10 10.45 25.50
C LYS A 161 8.25 9.43 26.63
N LEU A 162 7.39 9.46 27.63
CA LEU A 162 7.44 8.55 28.78
C LEU A 162 7.28 7.07 28.34
N PHE A 163 6.44 6.80 27.35
CA PHE A 163 6.35 5.46 26.80
C PHE A 163 7.69 5.00 26.22
N PHE A 164 8.33 5.82 25.38
CA PHE A 164 9.59 5.46 24.75
C PHE A 164 10.77 5.31 25.73
N ASP A 165 10.73 6.03 26.83
CA ASP A 165 11.76 5.96 27.88
C ASP A 165 11.65 4.65 28.70
N HIS A 166 10.45 4.04 28.78
CA HIS A 166 10.18 2.91 29.68
C HIS A 166 9.64 1.65 29.00
N CYS A 167 9.30 1.68 27.69
CA CYS A 167 8.69 0.54 27.01
C CYS A 167 9.62 -0.69 26.91
N LEU A 168 10.94 -0.49 27.02
CA LEU A 168 11.97 -1.53 27.02
C LEU A 168 12.93 -1.35 28.20
N LYS A 169 13.70 -2.40 28.48
CA LYS A 169 14.74 -2.37 29.53
C LYS A 169 15.76 -1.23 29.30
N TYR A 170 16.09 -0.96 28.03
CA TYR A 170 16.95 0.14 27.63
C TYR A 170 16.15 1.12 26.78
N PRO A 171 16.32 2.43 26.99
CA PRO A 171 15.61 3.44 26.21
C PRO A 171 15.91 3.30 24.71
N LEU A 172 14.89 3.53 23.90
CA LEU A 172 15.04 3.63 22.44
C LEU A 172 15.74 4.95 22.08
N ASP A 173 16.64 4.89 21.08
CA ASP A 173 17.24 6.09 20.53
C ASP A 173 16.26 6.88 19.65
N GLU A 174 16.62 8.09 19.23
CA GLU A 174 15.73 8.97 18.47
C GLU A 174 15.35 8.38 17.11
N GLN A 175 16.29 7.73 16.41
CA GLN A 175 16.01 7.12 15.09
C GLN A 175 15.05 5.94 15.23
N GLN A 176 15.23 5.12 16.26
CA GLN A 176 14.33 4.02 16.58
C GLN A 176 12.91 4.54 16.88
N ARG A 177 12.81 5.58 17.74
CA ARG A 177 11.51 6.20 18.08
C ARG A 177 10.82 6.77 16.84
N ARG A 178 11.55 7.48 15.98
CA ARG A 178 11.03 7.99 14.69
C ARG A 178 10.51 6.88 13.79
N SER A 179 11.25 5.76 13.65
CA SER A 179 10.80 4.62 12.86
C SER A 179 9.53 3.96 13.43
N ILE A 180 9.36 4.00 14.76
CA ILE A 180 8.20 3.45 15.44
C ILE A 180 6.95 4.29 15.20
N VAL A 181 7.03 5.61 15.28
CA VAL A 181 5.87 6.50 15.10
C VAL A 181 5.50 6.73 13.65
N SER A 182 6.40 6.46 12.70
CA SER A 182 6.08 6.54 11.27
C SER A 182 5.00 5.51 10.90
N GLU A 183 3.91 5.98 10.31
CA GLU A 183 2.72 5.17 9.99
C GLU A 183 2.61 4.91 8.47
N GLU A 184 3.76 4.74 7.80
CA GLU A 184 3.80 4.47 6.38
C GLU A 184 3.20 3.08 6.05
N ASP A 185 2.57 2.96 4.88
CA ASP A 185 2.00 1.69 4.40
C ASP A 185 3.07 0.61 4.25
N ASN A 186 4.28 1.00 3.83
CA ASN A 186 5.44 0.12 3.70
C ASN A 186 6.67 0.81 4.28
N CYS A 187 7.19 0.29 5.38
CA CYS A 187 8.35 0.85 6.05
C CYS A 187 9.53 -0.13 6.01
N LEU A 188 10.63 0.26 5.38
CA LEU A 188 11.89 -0.48 5.39
C LEU A 188 12.86 0.15 6.39
N VAL A 189 13.21 -0.59 7.45
CA VAL A 189 14.21 -0.16 8.43
C VAL A 189 15.53 -0.85 8.13
N VAL A 190 16.50 -0.08 7.65
CA VAL A 190 17.86 -0.56 7.38
C VAL A 190 18.76 -0.21 8.56
N SER A 191 19.42 -1.21 9.12
CA SER A 191 20.32 -1.00 10.26
C SER A 191 21.41 -2.07 10.34
N SER A 192 22.58 -1.70 10.88
CA SER A 192 23.73 -2.61 11.04
C SER A 192 23.48 -3.72 12.07
N ALA A 193 24.34 -4.72 12.12
CA ALA A 193 24.30 -5.72 13.17
C ALA A 193 24.51 -5.07 14.55
N GLY A 194 23.74 -5.49 15.55
CA GLY A 194 23.84 -4.93 16.92
C GLY A 194 23.18 -3.57 17.15
N SER A 195 22.65 -2.90 16.13
CA SER A 195 22.04 -1.56 16.23
C SER A 195 20.63 -1.54 16.84
N GLY A 196 20.14 -2.65 17.39
CA GLY A 196 18.85 -2.67 18.06
C GLY A 196 17.64 -2.91 17.15
N LYS A 197 17.80 -3.56 15.95
CA LYS A 197 16.68 -3.92 15.07
C LYS A 197 15.53 -4.61 15.80
N THR A 198 15.84 -5.62 16.59
CA THR A 198 14.85 -6.35 17.38
C THR A 198 14.17 -5.44 18.40
N SER A 199 14.91 -4.54 19.03
CA SER A 199 14.37 -3.56 19.98
C SER A 199 13.38 -2.60 19.30
N SER A 200 13.69 -2.15 18.07
CA SER A 200 12.77 -1.32 17.28
C SER A 200 11.48 -2.06 16.94
N ILE A 201 11.56 -3.35 16.56
CA ILE A 201 10.37 -4.18 16.28
C ILE A 201 9.53 -4.35 17.55
N VAL A 202 10.15 -4.69 18.68
CA VAL A 202 9.45 -4.83 19.97
C VAL A 202 8.80 -3.52 20.38
N GLY A 203 9.53 -2.40 20.26
CA GLY A 203 9.01 -1.06 20.52
C GLY A 203 7.82 -0.70 19.63
N LYS A 204 7.88 -1.02 18.32
CA LYS A 204 6.77 -0.79 17.37
C LYS A 204 5.53 -1.57 17.76
N VAL A 205 5.66 -2.85 18.09
CA VAL A 205 4.53 -3.69 18.49
C VAL A 205 3.89 -3.18 19.78
N LYS A 206 4.71 -2.87 20.80
CA LYS A 206 4.20 -2.27 22.04
C LYS A 206 3.48 -0.95 21.78
N TYR A 207 4.06 -0.08 20.94
CA TYR A 207 3.43 1.19 20.55
C TYR A 207 2.07 0.96 19.88
N LEU A 208 1.97 -0.01 18.95
CA LEU A 208 0.72 -0.34 18.29
C LEU A 208 -0.35 -0.82 19.29
N ILE A 209 0.03 -1.66 20.25
CA ILE A 209 -0.92 -2.22 21.21
C ILE A 209 -1.26 -1.22 22.31
N GLU A 210 -0.27 -0.60 22.94
CA GLU A 210 -0.47 0.23 24.13
C GLU A 210 -0.96 1.64 23.78
N ILE A 211 -0.46 2.25 22.70
CA ILE A 211 -0.79 3.61 22.29
C ILE A 211 -1.88 3.63 21.22
N LYS A 212 -1.72 2.84 20.15
CA LYS A 212 -2.69 2.82 19.04
C LYS A 212 -3.88 1.89 19.27
N LYS A 213 -3.85 1.10 20.36
CA LYS A 213 -4.92 0.17 20.75
C LYS A 213 -5.25 -0.88 19.66
N VAL A 214 -4.23 -1.27 18.91
CA VAL A 214 -4.34 -2.35 17.92
C VAL A 214 -4.45 -3.68 18.65
N ASP A 215 -5.44 -4.51 18.29
CA ASP A 215 -5.60 -5.84 18.82
C ASP A 215 -4.37 -6.71 18.46
N PRO A 216 -3.72 -7.39 19.41
CA PRO A 216 -2.59 -8.28 19.15
C PRO A 216 -2.86 -9.34 18.07
N THR A 217 -4.10 -9.81 17.93
CA THR A 217 -4.50 -10.79 16.90
C THR A 217 -4.41 -10.25 15.47
N ARG A 218 -4.35 -8.93 15.30
CA ARG A 218 -4.17 -8.26 14.01
C ARG A 218 -2.70 -8.00 13.66
N ILE A 219 -1.77 -8.40 14.52
CA ILE A 219 -0.34 -8.21 14.33
C ILE A 219 0.29 -9.54 13.95
N LEU A 220 0.94 -9.60 12.80
CA LEU A 220 1.68 -10.75 12.34
C LEU A 220 3.18 -10.48 12.38
N LEU A 221 3.92 -11.28 13.13
CA LEU A 221 5.37 -11.22 13.23
C LEU A 221 5.98 -12.39 12.44
N ILE A 222 6.81 -12.07 11.45
CA ILE A 222 7.49 -13.09 10.64
C ILE A 222 8.99 -12.92 10.77
N SER A 223 9.68 -14.04 10.95
CA SER A 223 11.13 -14.11 10.95
C SER A 223 11.64 -15.20 10.01
N TYR A 224 12.92 -15.12 9.65
CA TYR A 224 13.52 -16.11 8.75
C TYR A 224 13.77 -17.45 9.43
N THR A 225 14.20 -17.45 10.71
CA THR A 225 14.54 -18.66 11.45
C THR A 225 13.61 -18.92 12.64
N ASN A 226 13.44 -20.18 13.01
CA ASN A 226 12.66 -20.55 14.20
C ASN A 226 13.24 -19.93 15.49
N LYS A 227 14.59 -19.86 15.60
CA LYS A 227 15.26 -19.23 16.73
C LYS A 227 14.90 -17.75 16.85
N ALA A 228 14.96 -17.00 15.76
CA ALA A 228 14.62 -15.57 15.76
C ALA A 228 13.11 -15.35 16.00
N ALA A 229 12.24 -16.22 15.50
CA ALA A 229 10.81 -16.16 15.77
C ALA A 229 10.51 -16.41 17.26
N ALA A 230 11.18 -17.38 17.88
CA ALA A 230 11.06 -17.66 19.31
C ALA A 230 11.58 -16.51 20.17
N GLU A 231 12.75 -15.94 19.83
CA GLU A 231 13.33 -14.78 20.51
C GLU A 231 12.40 -13.55 20.44
N LEU A 232 11.78 -13.30 19.28
CA LEU A 232 10.78 -12.23 19.15
C LEU A 232 9.59 -12.48 20.08
N THR A 233 9.04 -13.70 20.11
CA THR A 233 7.93 -14.06 20.97
C THR A 233 8.26 -13.82 22.45
N GLU A 234 9.43 -14.28 22.90
CA GLU A 234 9.90 -14.13 24.29
C GLU A 234 10.08 -12.65 24.66
N ARG A 235 10.72 -11.87 23.79
CA ARG A 235 10.96 -10.43 24.04
C ARG A 235 9.69 -9.60 24.04
N MET A 236 8.64 -10.03 23.30
CA MET A 236 7.34 -9.35 23.34
C MET A 236 6.65 -9.55 24.67
N GLY A 237 6.61 -10.78 25.19
CA GLY A 237 5.91 -11.11 26.43
C GLY A 237 4.42 -10.78 26.41
N ILE A 238 3.78 -10.77 25.22
CA ILE A 238 2.37 -10.41 25.02
C ILE A 238 1.58 -11.68 24.72
N GLU A 239 0.56 -11.94 25.53
CA GLU A 239 -0.31 -13.11 25.35
C GLU A 239 -1.01 -13.05 23.99
N GLY A 240 -1.07 -14.19 23.29
CA GLY A 240 -1.69 -14.31 21.97
C GLY A 240 -0.81 -13.84 20.80
N LEU A 241 0.30 -13.14 21.05
CA LEU A 241 1.22 -12.69 20.02
C LEU A 241 2.46 -13.59 19.95
N ARG A 242 2.72 -14.18 18.79
CA ARG A 242 3.89 -15.01 18.56
C ARG A 242 4.53 -14.78 17.20
N GLY A 243 5.83 -14.99 17.13
CA GLY A 243 6.57 -14.95 15.87
C GLY A 243 6.40 -16.24 15.08
N TYR A 244 6.32 -16.10 13.78
CA TYR A 244 6.25 -17.19 12.82
C TYR A 244 7.47 -17.19 11.91
N THR A 245 7.79 -18.36 11.35
CA THR A 245 8.55 -18.41 10.10
C THR A 245 7.61 -18.49 8.92
N PHE A 246 8.06 -18.11 7.72
CA PHE A 246 7.24 -18.22 6.50
C PHE A 246 6.71 -19.65 6.31
N HIS A 247 7.56 -20.66 6.52
CA HIS A 247 7.15 -22.07 6.38
C HIS A 247 6.06 -22.45 7.38
N LYS A 248 6.22 -22.07 8.66
CA LYS A 248 5.22 -22.38 9.68
C LYS A 248 3.89 -21.69 9.40
N LEU A 249 3.93 -20.41 9.00
CA LEU A 249 2.74 -19.67 8.61
C LEU A 249 2.04 -20.34 7.42
N ALA A 250 2.79 -20.73 6.38
CA ALA A 250 2.24 -21.41 5.22
C ALA A 250 1.56 -22.74 5.59
N LEU A 251 2.20 -23.56 6.45
CA LEU A 251 1.62 -24.82 6.92
C LEU A 251 0.34 -24.60 7.73
N ASP A 252 0.32 -23.59 8.60
CA ASP A 252 -0.87 -23.26 9.39
C ASP A 252 -2.02 -22.78 8.50
N LEU A 253 -1.74 -21.93 7.48
CA LEU A 253 -2.74 -21.47 6.52
C LEU A 253 -3.30 -22.60 5.66
N ILE A 254 -2.44 -23.50 5.16
CA ILE A 254 -2.88 -24.68 4.40
C ILE A 254 -3.75 -25.58 5.30
N GLY A 255 -3.31 -25.81 6.55
CA GLY A 255 -4.08 -26.60 7.50
C GLY A 255 -5.46 -26.04 7.81
N GLN A 256 -5.57 -24.72 7.93
CA GLN A 256 -6.86 -24.02 8.11
C GLN A 256 -7.78 -24.18 6.91
N GLN A 257 -7.23 -24.08 5.69
CA GLN A 257 -8.01 -24.17 4.44
C GLN A 257 -8.44 -25.61 4.11
N THR A 258 -7.58 -26.60 4.38
CA THR A 258 -7.84 -28.00 3.99
C THR A 258 -8.46 -28.82 5.14
N GLY A 259 -8.55 -28.28 6.34
CA GLY A 259 -8.97 -29.00 7.53
C GLY A 259 -7.94 -30.04 8.06
N ASN A 260 -6.85 -30.23 7.32
CA ASN A 260 -5.80 -31.18 7.67
C ASN A 260 -4.43 -30.52 7.68
N LYS A 261 -3.66 -30.74 8.72
CA LYS A 261 -2.28 -30.23 8.77
C LYS A 261 -1.43 -30.96 7.71
N PRO A 262 -0.82 -30.26 6.75
CA PRO A 262 -0.03 -30.91 5.72
C PRO A 262 1.21 -31.57 6.35
N SER A 263 1.56 -32.76 5.86
CA SER A 263 2.82 -33.40 6.20
C SER A 263 3.94 -32.84 5.31
N ILE A 264 5.09 -32.59 5.92
CA ILE A 264 6.28 -32.19 5.17
C ILE A 264 6.91 -33.49 4.63
N CYS A 265 7.26 -33.47 3.35
CA CYS A 265 8.01 -34.58 2.75
C CYS A 265 9.49 -34.45 3.16
N ASP A 266 9.93 -35.32 4.05
CA ASP A 266 11.32 -35.32 4.55
C ASP A 266 12.31 -35.92 3.53
N ASN A 267 11.82 -36.68 2.54
CA ASN A 267 12.65 -37.31 1.52
C ASN A 267 12.31 -36.79 0.12
N THR A 268 12.65 -35.51 -0.10
CA THR A 268 12.42 -34.83 -1.36
C THR A 268 13.19 -35.46 -2.52
N ASP A 269 14.40 -35.97 -2.28
CA ASP A 269 15.25 -36.58 -3.31
C ASP A 269 14.66 -37.91 -3.84
N ALA A 270 14.19 -38.76 -2.96
CA ALA A 270 13.51 -39.98 -3.39
C ALA A 270 12.20 -39.70 -4.11
N LEU A 271 11.44 -38.73 -3.65
CA LEU A 271 10.21 -38.27 -4.33
C LEU A 271 10.53 -37.69 -5.70
N PHE A 272 11.55 -36.84 -5.80
CA PHE A 272 11.99 -36.27 -7.07
C PHE A 272 12.41 -37.37 -8.06
N VAL A 273 13.24 -38.31 -7.65
CA VAL A 273 13.67 -39.44 -8.49
C VAL A 273 12.48 -40.27 -8.95
N LYS A 274 11.51 -40.52 -8.05
CA LYS A 274 10.29 -41.23 -8.42
C LYS A 274 9.48 -40.49 -9.50
N ILE A 275 9.16 -39.20 -9.25
CA ILE A 275 8.40 -38.35 -10.18
C ILE A 275 9.13 -38.24 -11.52
N TYR A 276 10.44 -38.02 -11.50
CA TYR A 276 11.24 -37.91 -12.71
C TYR A 276 11.23 -39.21 -13.52
N ARG A 277 11.33 -40.35 -12.85
CA ARG A 277 11.22 -41.67 -13.48
C ARG A 277 9.84 -41.88 -14.11
N ASP A 278 8.77 -41.50 -13.40
CA ASP A 278 7.40 -41.60 -13.92
C ASP A 278 7.20 -40.69 -15.14
N LEU A 279 7.76 -39.47 -15.13
CA LEU A 279 7.76 -38.56 -16.28
C LEU A 279 8.56 -39.08 -17.45
N LEU A 280 9.70 -39.76 -17.22
CA LEU A 280 10.49 -40.40 -18.30
C LEU A 280 9.75 -41.58 -18.99
N ALA A 281 8.69 -42.11 -18.38
CA ALA A 281 7.82 -43.09 -19.04
C ALA A 281 7.01 -42.45 -20.18
N ASP A 282 6.72 -41.16 -20.12
CA ASP A 282 6.14 -40.41 -21.25
C ASP A 282 7.19 -40.16 -22.32
N SER A 283 6.88 -40.58 -23.55
CA SER A 283 7.79 -40.54 -24.71
C SER A 283 8.15 -39.09 -25.13
N ARG A 284 7.23 -38.12 -24.95
CA ARG A 284 7.45 -36.72 -25.29
C ARG A 284 8.37 -36.08 -24.26
N PHE A 285 8.11 -36.28 -22.95
CA PHE A 285 8.95 -35.76 -21.89
C PHE A 285 10.37 -36.33 -22.01
N ARG A 286 10.50 -37.64 -22.24
CA ARG A 286 11.80 -38.30 -22.42
C ARG A 286 12.59 -37.71 -23.59
N LYS A 287 11.95 -37.47 -24.74
CA LYS A 287 12.61 -36.81 -25.88
C LYS A 287 13.17 -35.41 -25.48
N HIS A 288 12.36 -34.57 -24.89
CA HIS A 288 12.82 -33.23 -24.43
C HIS A 288 13.89 -33.30 -23.36
N ALA A 289 13.79 -34.24 -22.45
CA ALA A 289 14.83 -34.41 -21.41
C ALA A 289 16.17 -34.82 -22.05
N VAL A 290 16.17 -35.72 -23.02
CA VAL A 290 17.40 -36.12 -23.75
C VAL A 290 17.95 -34.94 -24.56
N GLU A 291 17.13 -34.23 -25.30
CA GLU A 291 17.52 -33.02 -26.05
C GLU A 291 18.18 -31.98 -25.08
N TYR A 292 17.56 -31.71 -23.95
CA TYR A 292 18.12 -30.80 -22.94
C TYR A 292 19.51 -31.23 -22.47
N PHE A 293 19.69 -32.50 -22.09
CA PHE A 293 21.00 -32.99 -21.64
C PHE A 293 22.05 -33.05 -22.73
N VAL A 294 21.67 -33.21 -24.00
CA VAL A 294 22.60 -33.20 -25.15
C VAL A 294 23.03 -31.77 -25.49
N ASP A 295 22.11 -30.81 -25.42
CA ASP A 295 22.37 -29.45 -25.87
C ASP A 295 23.09 -28.60 -24.78
N TYR A 296 23.07 -29.02 -23.50
CA TYR A 296 23.61 -28.26 -22.37
C TYR A 296 24.77 -28.96 -21.62
N GLN A 297 25.36 -30.03 -22.19
CA GLN A 297 26.65 -30.57 -21.79
C GLN A 297 27.72 -30.22 -22.81
#